data_1798d5825bcb1c138be17f3994efa675
#
_entry.id   1798d5825bcb1c138be17f3994efa675
#
_cell.length_a   1.000
_cell.length_b   1.000
_cell.length_c   1.000
_cell.angle_alpha   90.00
_cell.angle_beta   90.00
_cell.angle_gamma   90.00
#
_symmetry.space_group_name_H-M   'P 1'
#
loop_
_entity.id
_entity.type
_entity.pdbx_description
1 polymer ?
#
loop_
_entity_poly.entity_id
_entity_poly.type
_entity_poly.pdbx_seq_one_letter_code
_entity_poly.pdbx_strand_id
1 'polypeptide(L)'
;MKDCYLQRKQSVQKIDDNYSFRRKFGVEIEAYNCTRERLVHELREAGIEVNSEAYNHHLRSRWKLVTDSSLNGNDTFELVSPILVGEDGLEELEKVCWVLDACNVKINGSCGLHVHMSAEDFSITTWQNLLLSYKHAEIEIDKFMPVSRRGNNNNFCTSLCRFSDERIR
;
A
#
# COMPACT_ATOMS: atom_id res chain seq x y z
N MET A 1 18.37 15.59 3.25
CA MET A 1 17.31 14.64 2.85
C MET A 1 17.09 14.59 1.33
N LYS A 2 16.82 15.68 0.63
CA LYS A 2 16.60 15.71 -0.86
C LYS A 2 17.70 15.03 -1.68
N ASP A 3 18.96 15.24 -1.35
CA ASP A 3 20.10 14.71 -2.13
C ASP A 3 20.21 13.19 -2.06
N CYS A 4 19.87 12.57 -0.94
CA CYS A 4 19.89 11.12 -0.77
C CYS A 4 18.76 10.41 -1.54
N TYR A 5 17.58 11.04 -1.60
CA TYR A 5 16.46 10.58 -2.42
C TYR A 5 16.80 10.61 -3.92
N LEU A 6 17.37 11.73 -4.40
CA LEU A 6 17.74 11.88 -5.81
C LEU A 6 18.82 10.88 -6.25
N GLN A 7 19.78 10.55 -5.37
CA GLN A 7 20.81 9.54 -5.64
C GLN A 7 20.23 8.13 -5.76
N ARG A 8 19.24 7.76 -4.92
CA ARG A 8 18.55 6.45 -5.03
C ARG A 8 17.70 6.35 -6.31
N LYS A 9 17.00 7.40 -6.71
CA LYS A 9 16.17 7.41 -7.93
C LYS A 9 16.97 7.08 -9.19
N GLN A 10 18.25 7.40 -9.25
CA GLN A 10 19.14 7.09 -10.38
C GLN A 10 19.51 5.60 -10.49
N SER A 11 19.28 4.80 -9.44
CA SER A 11 19.63 3.36 -9.39
C SER A 11 18.48 2.41 -9.70
N VAL A 12 17.24 2.91 -9.81
CA VAL A 12 16.08 2.07 -10.15
C VAL A 12 15.99 1.93 -11.67
N GLN A 13 16.31 0.75 -12.18
CA GLN A 13 16.21 0.42 -13.60
C GLN A 13 14.72 0.41 -14.01
N LYS A 14 14.32 1.25 -14.98
CA LYS A 14 12.96 1.22 -15.55
C LYS A 14 12.68 -0.15 -16.15
N ILE A 15 11.57 -0.76 -15.75
CA ILE A 15 11.22 -2.15 -16.09
C ILE A 15 10.80 -2.30 -17.55
N ASP A 16 10.25 -1.26 -18.18
CA ASP A 16 9.95 -1.23 -19.63
C ASP A 16 9.61 0.20 -20.07
N ASP A 17 10.31 0.72 -21.07
CA ASP A 17 10.05 2.07 -21.62
C ASP A 17 8.70 2.19 -22.35
N ASN A 18 8.03 1.09 -22.63
CA ASN A 18 6.74 1.04 -23.33
C ASN A 18 5.53 0.89 -22.41
N TYR A 19 5.72 0.60 -21.12
CA TYR A 19 4.61 0.46 -20.17
C TYR A 19 4.40 1.75 -19.40
N SER A 20 3.26 2.40 -19.58
CA SER A 20 2.81 3.54 -18.78
C SER A 20 1.70 3.11 -17.84
N PHE A 21 1.98 3.09 -16.56
CA PHE A 21 0.97 2.83 -15.53
C PHE A 21 0.09 4.08 -15.37
N ARG A 22 -1.22 3.95 -15.58
CA ARG A 22 -2.18 5.08 -15.55
C ARG A 22 -3.37 4.88 -14.63
N ARG A 23 -3.45 3.73 -13.95
CA ARG A 23 -4.61 3.41 -13.11
C ARG A 23 -4.60 4.25 -11.82
N LYS A 24 -5.80 4.60 -11.35
CA LYS A 24 -5.99 5.16 -10.00
C LYS A 24 -5.78 4.07 -8.97
N PHE A 25 -5.13 4.42 -7.88
CA PHE A 25 -4.92 3.52 -6.74
C PHE A 25 -4.86 4.28 -5.43
N GLY A 26 -4.87 3.58 -4.32
CA GLY A 26 -4.66 4.11 -2.99
C GLY A 26 -3.89 3.10 -2.14
N VAL A 27 -3.24 3.58 -1.10
CA VAL A 27 -2.53 2.72 -0.15
C VAL A 27 -2.86 3.11 1.29
N GLU A 28 -2.88 2.12 2.16
CA GLU A 28 -2.94 2.24 3.61
C GLU A 28 -1.72 1.53 4.18
N ILE A 29 -0.90 2.25 4.94
CA ILE A 29 0.36 1.75 5.51
C ILE A 29 0.23 1.77 7.02
N GLU A 30 0.15 0.59 7.62
CA GLU A 30 0.13 0.42 9.07
C GLU A 30 1.55 0.24 9.60
N ALA A 31 1.90 1.01 10.64
CA ALA A 31 3.25 0.99 11.17
C ALA A 31 3.31 1.55 12.60
N TYR A 32 4.52 1.56 13.19
CA TYR A 32 4.77 2.07 14.52
C TYR A 32 6.18 2.68 14.67
N ASN A 33 6.51 3.15 15.87
CA ASN A 33 7.84 3.70 16.25
C ASN A 33 8.14 5.09 15.70
N CYS A 34 7.12 5.88 15.34
CA CYS A 34 7.28 7.29 15.04
C CYS A 34 6.04 8.06 15.50
N THR A 35 6.22 9.12 16.30
CA THR A 35 5.07 9.94 16.71
C THR A 35 4.41 10.59 15.49
N ARG A 36 3.08 10.75 15.55
CA ARG A 36 2.33 11.34 14.46
C ARG A 36 2.75 12.77 14.15
N GLU A 37 3.08 13.55 15.16
CA GLU A 37 3.54 14.93 15.03
C GLU A 37 4.84 15.01 14.24
N ARG A 38 5.82 14.16 14.59
CA ARG A 38 7.08 14.05 13.87
C ARG A 38 6.87 13.61 12.43
N LEU A 39 6.08 12.56 12.22
CA LEU A 39 5.86 12.03 10.87
C LEU A 39 5.15 13.04 9.97
N VAL A 40 4.14 13.76 10.49
CA VAL A 40 3.46 14.84 9.75
C VAL A 40 4.45 15.95 9.39
N HIS A 41 5.34 16.33 10.30
CA HIS A 41 6.37 17.33 10.05
C HIS A 41 7.30 16.90 8.90
N GLU A 42 7.88 15.71 9.00
CA GLU A 42 8.85 15.20 8.02
C GLU A 42 8.22 14.98 6.63
N LEU A 43 6.98 14.49 6.57
CA LEU A 43 6.25 14.35 5.31
C LEU A 43 6.02 15.73 4.65
N ARG A 44 5.62 16.74 5.42
CA ARG A 44 5.43 18.11 4.90
C ARG A 44 6.74 18.73 4.41
N GLU A 45 7.83 18.54 5.13
CA GLU A 45 9.17 18.99 4.69
C GLU A 45 9.61 18.31 3.39
N ALA A 46 9.15 17.07 3.16
CA ALA A 46 9.36 16.37 1.90
C ALA A 46 8.38 16.82 0.78
N GLY A 47 7.47 17.74 1.07
CA GLY A 47 6.47 18.25 0.12
C GLY A 47 5.26 17.34 -0.05
N ILE A 48 4.99 16.45 0.92
CA ILE A 48 3.77 15.62 0.96
C ILE A 48 2.70 16.35 1.78
N GLU A 49 1.54 16.60 1.16
CA GLU A 49 0.42 17.19 1.87
C GLU A 49 -0.25 16.14 2.78
N VAL A 50 -0.17 16.32 4.10
CA VAL A 50 -0.66 15.36 5.10
C VAL A 50 -1.26 16.05 6.31
N ASN A 51 -2.32 15.46 6.86
CA ASN A 51 -2.91 15.87 8.16
C ASN A 51 -3.06 14.67 9.09
N SER A 52 -2.91 14.93 10.40
CA SER A 52 -3.32 14.00 11.45
C SER A 52 -4.81 14.18 11.73
N GLU A 53 -5.56 13.08 11.71
CA GLU A 53 -7.00 13.05 11.94
C GLU A 53 -7.35 11.97 12.99
N ALA A 54 -8.54 12.06 13.59
CA ALA A 54 -9.13 10.93 14.28
C ALA A 54 -9.48 9.82 13.28
N TYR A 55 -9.55 8.57 13.72
CA TYR A 55 -9.94 7.44 12.87
C TYR A 55 -11.23 7.71 12.10
N ASN A 56 -11.17 7.60 10.78
CA ASN A 56 -12.32 7.75 9.89
C ASN A 56 -12.04 7.12 8.53
N HIS A 57 -13.11 6.75 7.80
CA HIS A 57 -13.04 6.20 6.44
C HIS A 57 -13.26 7.25 5.33
N HIS A 58 -13.22 8.54 5.65
CA HIS A 58 -13.45 9.57 4.64
C HIS A 58 -12.26 9.68 3.69
N LEU A 59 -12.54 9.64 2.39
CA LEU A 59 -11.57 9.94 1.36
C LEU A 59 -11.15 11.42 1.45
N ARG A 60 -9.86 11.69 1.31
CA ARG A 60 -9.27 13.03 1.31
C ARG A 60 -8.52 13.29 0.00
N SER A 61 -8.31 14.56 -0.33
CA SER A 61 -7.44 14.99 -1.42
C SER A 61 -5.94 15.01 -1.04
N ARG A 62 -5.60 14.61 0.18
CA ARG A 62 -4.26 14.59 0.78
C ARG A 62 -4.09 13.35 1.63
N TRP A 63 -2.87 13.04 1.98
CA TRP A 63 -2.56 11.99 2.95
C TRP A 63 -3.19 12.30 4.32
N LYS A 64 -3.62 11.29 5.00
CA LYS A 64 -4.07 11.38 6.39
C LYS A 64 -3.38 10.35 7.26
N LEU A 65 -3.06 10.77 8.48
CA LEU A 65 -2.47 9.94 9.50
C LEU A 65 -3.51 9.72 10.59
N VAL A 66 -3.96 8.49 10.77
CA VAL A 66 -5.00 8.13 11.74
C VAL A 66 -4.48 7.18 12.80
N THR A 67 -5.23 7.04 13.89
CA THR A 67 -4.97 6.01 14.92
C THR A 67 -5.61 4.70 14.50
N ASP A 68 -4.91 3.58 14.72
CA ASP A 68 -5.49 2.25 14.65
C ASP A 68 -5.22 1.48 15.94
N SER A 69 -6.28 1.10 16.64
CA SER A 69 -6.21 0.39 17.92
C SER A 69 -5.91 -1.11 17.78
N SER A 70 -5.92 -1.65 16.56
CA SER A 70 -5.55 -3.04 16.29
C SER A 70 -4.04 -3.27 16.26
N LEU A 71 -3.27 -2.19 16.12
CA LEU A 71 -1.82 -2.23 16.00
C LEU A 71 -1.11 -2.37 17.36
N ASN A 72 -0.06 -3.16 17.39
CA ASN A 72 0.78 -3.35 18.55
C ASN A 72 2.10 -2.60 18.40
N GLY A 73 2.48 -1.86 19.43
CA GLY A 73 3.73 -1.08 19.44
C GLY A 73 3.56 0.29 20.07
N ASN A 74 4.66 1.03 20.15
CA ASN A 74 4.64 2.42 20.59
C ASN A 74 4.43 3.33 19.38
N ASP A 75 3.65 4.40 19.55
CA ASP A 75 3.40 5.38 18.49
C ASP A 75 2.90 4.71 17.20
N THR A 76 1.84 3.91 17.31
CA THR A 76 1.18 3.24 16.19
C THR A 76 0.38 4.23 15.37
N PHE A 77 0.31 3.99 14.06
CA PHE A 77 -0.47 4.79 13.13
C PHE A 77 -0.82 4.01 11.87
N GLU A 78 -1.83 4.50 11.18
CA GLU A 78 -2.15 4.15 9.80
C GLU A 78 -2.01 5.39 8.93
N LEU A 79 -1.20 5.31 7.88
CA LEU A 79 -0.99 6.37 6.89
C LEU A 79 -1.76 6.03 5.62
N VAL A 80 -2.80 6.82 5.33
CA VAL A 80 -3.73 6.59 4.22
C VAL A 80 -3.51 7.63 3.12
N SER A 81 -3.32 7.16 1.89
CA SER A 81 -3.13 8.03 0.74
C SER A 81 -4.42 8.72 0.27
N PRO A 82 -4.33 9.82 -0.47
CA PRO A 82 -5.38 10.23 -1.40
C PRO A 82 -5.52 9.21 -2.54
N ILE A 83 -6.40 9.50 -3.50
CA ILE A 83 -6.37 8.78 -4.78
C ILE A 83 -5.10 9.19 -5.53
N LEU A 84 -4.20 8.24 -5.68
CA LEU A 84 -2.99 8.35 -6.48
C LEU A 84 -3.28 7.93 -7.92
N VAL A 85 -2.53 8.48 -8.87
CA VAL A 85 -2.77 8.19 -10.29
C VAL A 85 -1.45 7.93 -11.01
N GLY A 86 -1.37 6.77 -11.63
CA GLY A 86 -0.28 6.45 -12.55
C GLY A 86 1.12 6.57 -11.95
N GLU A 87 2.06 6.96 -12.78
CA GLU A 87 3.47 7.07 -12.39
C GLU A 87 3.72 8.21 -11.39
N ASP A 88 3.02 9.35 -11.53
CA ASP A 88 3.13 10.47 -10.58
C ASP A 88 2.73 10.01 -9.16
N GLY A 89 1.67 9.19 -9.06
CA GLY A 89 1.26 8.60 -7.80
C GLY A 89 2.27 7.60 -7.23
N LEU A 90 2.95 6.84 -8.08
CA LEU A 90 4.02 5.95 -7.65
C LEU A 90 5.25 6.74 -7.17
N GLU A 91 5.60 7.84 -7.83
CA GLU A 91 6.68 8.72 -7.39
C GLU A 91 6.38 9.38 -6.03
N GLU A 92 5.12 9.77 -5.81
CA GLU A 92 4.70 10.31 -4.51
C GLU A 92 4.77 9.24 -3.41
N LEU A 93 4.30 8.02 -3.70
CA LEU A 93 4.39 6.89 -2.78
C LEU A 93 5.85 6.53 -2.45
N GLU A 94 6.74 6.51 -3.45
CA GLU A 94 8.17 6.27 -3.24
C GLU A 94 8.77 7.30 -2.28
N LYS A 95 8.42 8.58 -2.47
CA LYS A 95 8.85 9.65 -1.57
C LYS A 95 8.35 9.46 -0.14
N VAL A 96 7.09 9.03 0.02
CA VAL A 96 6.51 8.70 1.33
C VAL A 96 7.28 7.55 1.98
N CYS A 97 7.51 6.45 1.26
CA CYS A 97 8.28 5.31 1.78
C CYS A 97 9.70 5.71 2.22
N TRP A 98 10.33 6.61 1.47
CA TRP A 98 11.63 7.14 1.85
C TRP A 98 11.58 7.95 3.16
N VAL A 99 10.54 8.78 3.39
CA VAL A 99 10.36 9.50 4.66
C VAL A 99 10.13 8.53 5.81
N LEU A 100 9.31 7.47 5.61
CA LEU A 100 9.08 6.45 6.63
C LEU A 100 10.39 5.76 7.05
N ASP A 101 11.25 5.41 6.09
CA ASP A 101 12.57 4.83 6.34
C ASP A 101 13.48 5.81 7.12
N ALA A 102 13.54 7.07 6.69
CA ALA A 102 14.32 8.11 7.36
C ALA A 102 13.85 8.41 8.79
N CYS A 103 12.56 8.24 9.07
CA CYS A 103 11.97 8.35 10.41
C CYS A 103 12.21 7.10 11.27
N ASN A 104 12.84 6.05 10.73
CA ASN A 104 13.04 4.77 11.40
C ASN A 104 11.72 4.10 11.83
N VAL A 105 10.69 4.26 10.99
CA VAL A 105 9.39 3.59 11.15
C VAL A 105 9.58 2.08 11.10
N LYS A 106 8.83 1.35 11.89
CA LYS A 106 8.90 -0.11 12.04
C LYS A 106 7.56 -0.76 11.73
N ILE A 107 7.63 -2.02 11.35
CA ILE A 107 6.46 -2.88 11.12
C ILE A 107 6.61 -4.16 11.94
N ASN A 108 5.49 -4.78 12.29
CA ASN A 108 5.42 -6.07 12.98
C ASN A 108 4.25 -6.91 12.47
N GLY A 109 3.99 -8.04 13.10
CA GLY A 109 2.92 -8.97 12.66
C GLY A 109 1.49 -8.42 12.78
N SER A 110 1.26 -7.27 13.45
CA SER A 110 -0.04 -6.60 13.49
C SER A 110 -0.23 -5.61 12.34
N CYS A 111 0.87 -5.17 11.69
CA CYS A 111 0.83 -4.18 10.64
C CYS A 111 0.47 -4.80 9.28
N GLY A 112 -0.31 -4.11 8.48
CA GLY A 112 -0.66 -4.43 7.11
C GLY A 112 -0.22 -3.37 6.11
N LEU A 113 -0.18 -3.76 4.85
CA LEU A 113 -0.14 -2.88 3.71
C LEU A 113 -1.33 -3.21 2.82
N HIS A 114 -2.25 -2.25 2.67
CA HIS A 114 -3.40 -2.40 1.80
C HIS A 114 -3.18 -1.59 0.52
N VAL A 115 -3.46 -2.20 -0.63
CA VAL A 115 -3.40 -1.54 -1.93
C VAL A 115 -4.77 -1.65 -2.59
N HIS A 116 -5.38 -0.50 -2.83
CA HIS A 116 -6.66 -0.37 -3.52
C HIS A 116 -6.41 0.01 -4.97
N MET A 117 -6.98 -0.75 -5.89
CA MET A 117 -6.89 -0.44 -7.33
C MET A 117 -8.26 -0.06 -7.86
N SER A 118 -8.35 1.00 -8.66
CA SER A 118 -9.61 1.34 -9.33
C SER A 118 -10.04 0.21 -10.27
N ALA A 119 -11.31 -0.13 -10.19
CA ALA A 119 -11.95 -1.15 -11.02
C ALA A 119 -13.24 -0.61 -11.67
N GLU A 120 -13.35 0.71 -11.83
CA GLU A 120 -14.54 1.41 -12.39
C GLU A 120 -14.87 0.94 -13.82
N ASP A 121 -13.85 0.50 -14.55
CA ASP A 121 -13.94 0.02 -15.94
C ASP A 121 -14.10 -1.50 -16.06
N PHE A 122 -14.23 -2.23 -14.94
CA PHE A 122 -14.26 -3.68 -14.95
C PHE A 122 -15.66 -4.22 -15.29
N SER A 123 -15.75 -4.99 -16.36
CA SER A 123 -16.91 -5.86 -16.67
C SER A 123 -16.91 -7.09 -15.75
N ILE A 124 -18.04 -7.82 -15.72
CA ILE A 124 -18.12 -9.12 -15.04
C ILE A 124 -17.03 -10.08 -15.56
N THR A 125 -16.84 -10.12 -16.88
CA THR A 125 -15.79 -10.94 -17.49
C THR A 125 -14.40 -10.54 -17.04
N THR A 126 -14.13 -9.24 -16.88
CA THR A 126 -12.85 -8.74 -16.36
C THR A 126 -12.62 -9.21 -14.93
N TRP A 127 -13.65 -9.14 -14.07
CA TRP A 127 -13.59 -9.64 -12.70
C TRP A 127 -13.31 -11.14 -12.64
N GLN A 128 -14.03 -11.93 -13.46
CA GLN A 128 -13.83 -13.39 -13.55
C GLN A 128 -12.39 -13.73 -13.95
N ASN A 129 -11.90 -13.07 -15.01
CA ASN A 129 -10.53 -13.27 -15.49
C ASN A 129 -9.49 -12.87 -14.44
N LEU A 130 -9.70 -11.77 -13.71
CA LEU A 130 -8.80 -11.34 -12.61
C LEU A 130 -8.75 -12.40 -11.51
N LEU A 131 -9.92 -12.86 -11.05
CA LEU A 131 -9.99 -13.87 -9.98
C LEU A 131 -9.34 -15.19 -10.39
N LEU A 132 -9.58 -15.65 -11.63
CA LEU A 132 -8.95 -16.86 -12.16
C LEU A 132 -7.43 -16.70 -12.29
N SER A 133 -6.98 -15.57 -12.82
CA SER A 133 -5.54 -15.27 -12.96
C SER A 133 -4.86 -15.21 -11.59
N TYR A 134 -5.48 -14.53 -10.63
CA TYR A 134 -4.97 -14.48 -9.26
C TYR A 134 -4.90 -15.89 -8.65
N LYS A 135 -5.98 -16.68 -8.75
CA LYS A 135 -6.01 -18.05 -8.25
C LYS A 135 -4.86 -18.90 -8.81
N HIS A 136 -4.59 -18.80 -10.12
CA HIS A 136 -3.49 -19.56 -10.74
C HIS A 136 -2.10 -19.06 -10.33
N ALA A 137 -1.97 -17.77 -10.02
CA ALA A 137 -0.72 -17.16 -9.59
C ALA A 137 -0.53 -17.15 -8.06
N GLU A 138 -1.56 -17.49 -7.27
CA GLU A 138 -1.60 -17.32 -5.81
C GLU A 138 -0.41 -17.96 -5.11
N ILE A 139 -0.02 -19.18 -5.50
CA ILE A 139 1.12 -19.89 -4.92
C ILE A 139 2.44 -19.13 -5.12
N GLU A 140 2.59 -18.47 -6.27
CA GLU A 140 3.78 -17.67 -6.57
C GLU A 140 3.75 -16.34 -5.82
N ILE A 141 2.58 -15.70 -5.74
CA ILE A 141 2.36 -14.46 -4.97
C ILE A 141 2.61 -14.72 -3.48
N ASP A 142 2.15 -15.83 -2.95
CA ASP A 142 2.33 -16.23 -1.56
C ASP A 142 3.82 -16.34 -1.15
N LYS A 143 4.74 -16.57 -2.08
CA LYS A 143 6.18 -16.59 -1.79
C LYS A 143 6.71 -15.25 -1.31
N PHE A 144 6.09 -14.14 -1.73
CA PHE A 144 6.44 -12.78 -1.33
C PHE A 144 5.74 -12.34 -0.05
N MET A 145 4.72 -13.09 0.40
CA MET A 145 3.94 -12.74 1.58
C MET A 145 4.49 -13.42 2.84
N PRO A 146 4.42 -12.78 4.01
CA PRO A 146 4.76 -13.43 5.26
C PRO A 146 3.83 -14.62 5.53
N VAL A 147 4.33 -15.64 6.24
CA VAL A 147 3.57 -16.88 6.53
C VAL A 147 2.22 -16.59 7.18
N SER A 148 2.13 -15.55 8.01
CA SER A 148 0.88 -15.13 8.67
C SER A 148 -0.15 -14.50 7.72
N ARG A 149 0.20 -14.24 6.46
CA ARG A 149 -0.63 -13.52 5.47
C ARG A 149 -0.86 -14.33 4.19
N ARG A 150 -0.71 -15.65 4.22
CA ARG A 150 -0.88 -16.53 3.06
C ARG A 150 -1.51 -17.87 3.44
N GLY A 151 -2.03 -18.59 2.43
CA GLY A 151 -2.39 -19.99 2.53
C GLY A 151 -3.45 -20.32 3.58
N ASN A 152 -4.46 -19.48 3.81
CA ASN A 152 -5.50 -19.65 4.85
C ASN A 152 -4.98 -19.59 6.31
N ASN A 153 -3.81 -19.04 6.56
CA ASN A 153 -3.25 -18.95 7.92
C ASN A 153 -3.91 -17.89 8.81
N ASN A 154 -4.81 -17.09 8.26
CA ASN A 154 -5.66 -16.17 9.02
C ASN A 154 -6.99 -15.91 8.30
N ASN A 155 -7.93 -15.24 8.98
CA ASN A 155 -9.27 -14.99 8.45
C ASN A 155 -9.30 -13.96 7.30
N PHE A 156 -8.24 -13.15 7.13
CA PHE A 156 -8.16 -12.12 6.10
C PHE A 156 -7.48 -12.61 4.82
N CYS A 157 -6.80 -13.78 4.86
CA CYS A 157 -6.03 -14.33 3.74
C CYS A 157 -6.58 -15.69 3.33
N THR A 158 -7.84 -15.72 2.88
CA THR A 158 -8.48 -16.94 2.41
C THR A 158 -8.06 -17.21 0.96
N SER A 159 -7.44 -18.38 0.72
CA SER A 159 -7.01 -18.80 -0.61
C SER A 159 -8.19 -18.98 -1.58
N LEU A 160 -8.03 -18.50 -2.81
CA LEU A 160 -8.96 -18.74 -3.91
C LEU A 160 -8.84 -20.17 -4.45
N CYS A 161 -7.75 -20.90 -4.20
CA CYS A 161 -7.58 -22.28 -4.61
C CYS A 161 -8.62 -23.25 -4.03
N ARG A 162 -9.34 -22.83 -2.97
CA ARG A 162 -10.47 -23.60 -2.40
C ARG A 162 -11.73 -23.62 -3.28
N PHE A 163 -11.84 -22.72 -4.26
CA PHE A 163 -12.98 -22.66 -5.17
C PHE A 163 -12.63 -23.30 -6.52
N SER A 164 -13.59 -24.02 -7.13
CA SER A 164 -13.44 -24.49 -8.51
C SER A 164 -13.51 -23.28 -9.50
N ASP A 165 -12.92 -23.45 -10.67
CA ASP A 165 -12.97 -22.41 -11.73
C ASP A 165 -14.42 -22.13 -12.18
N GLU A 166 -15.26 -23.18 -12.21
CA GLU A 166 -16.69 -23.07 -12.54
C GLU A 166 -17.46 -22.19 -11.55
N ARG A 167 -17.03 -22.15 -10.26
CA ARG A 167 -17.66 -21.31 -9.24
C ARG A 167 -17.22 -19.84 -9.34
N ILE A 168 -16.10 -19.57 -9.99
CA ILE A 168 -15.58 -18.23 -10.23
C ILE A 168 -16.18 -17.65 -11.54
N ARG A 169 -16.53 -18.49 -12.49
CA ARG A 169 -17.19 -18.11 -13.76
C ARG A 169 -18.68 -17.87 -13.60
#